data_fdf16a82da85cf18dc0a72446b209b5d
#
_entry.id   fdf16a82da85cf18dc0a72446b209b5d
#
_cell.length_a   1.000
_cell.length_b   1.000
_cell.length_c   1.000
_cell.angle_alpha   90.00
_cell.angle_beta   90.00
_cell.angle_gamma   90.00
#
_symmetry.space_group_name_H-M   'P 1'
#
loop_
_entity.id
_entity.type
_entity.pdbx_description
1 polymer ?
#
loop_
_entity_poly.entity_id
_entity_poly.type
_entity_poly.pdbx_seq_one_letter_code
_entity_poly.pdbx_strand_id
1 'polypeptide(L)'
;MTDRNREPLDFSTLGPKNVVADFNGGRLTTDAGGLLLREVADRIGLFDALDAAIPDPRHPLFLIHDQRALLAQRVTAIALGYEDLNDHQALRADPVLQIAVGRAPDLDLTLASPPTLCRLENRVDRETLVQIAGVLIDQFVAAHAEPPEHLILDFDATDDLVHGHQEKHFFHRY
;
A
#
# COMPACT_ATOMS: atom_id res chain seq x y z
N MET A 1 11.23 -21.16 -15.06
CA MET A 1 11.83 -19.82 -15.35
C MET A 1 12.93 -20.01 -16.36
N THR A 2 12.78 -19.51 -17.58
CA THR A 2 13.84 -19.52 -18.59
C THR A 2 14.85 -18.45 -18.21
N ASP A 3 15.97 -18.89 -17.69
CA ASP A 3 17.18 -18.11 -17.54
C ASP A 3 17.59 -17.67 -18.95
N ARG A 4 17.07 -16.51 -19.38
CA ARG A 4 17.53 -15.89 -20.62
C ARG A 4 18.88 -15.28 -20.29
N ASN A 5 19.93 -16.05 -20.58
CA ASN A 5 21.30 -15.57 -20.65
C ASN A 5 21.33 -14.44 -21.69
N ARG A 6 20.99 -13.23 -21.27
CA ARG A 6 21.10 -12.03 -22.13
C ARG A 6 22.55 -11.60 -22.04
N GLU A 7 23.22 -11.57 -23.16
CA GLU A 7 24.56 -11.00 -23.23
C GLU A 7 24.51 -9.53 -22.80
N PRO A 8 25.51 -9.05 -22.05
CA PRO A 8 25.63 -7.63 -21.74
C PRO A 8 25.62 -6.77 -23.00
N LEU A 9 25.05 -5.58 -22.90
CA LEU A 9 25.03 -4.62 -23.99
C LEU A 9 26.23 -3.69 -23.85
N ASP A 10 27.08 -3.70 -24.84
CA ASP A 10 28.22 -2.79 -24.96
C ASP A 10 27.80 -1.46 -25.60
N PHE A 11 28.21 -0.35 -25.00
CA PHE A 11 27.97 0.99 -25.49
C PHE A 11 29.29 1.68 -25.84
N SER A 12 29.19 2.86 -26.46
CA SER A 12 30.35 3.69 -26.77
C SER A 12 31.15 4.02 -25.52
N THR A 13 32.46 3.95 -25.59
CA THR A 13 33.36 4.22 -24.47
C THR A 13 33.26 5.67 -24.00
N LEU A 14 33.43 5.91 -22.71
CA LEU A 14 33.56 7.23 -22.13
C LEU A 14 35.05 7.48 -21.79
N GLY A 15 35.78 8.06 -22.72
CA GLY A 15 37.23 8.16 -22.62
C GLY A 15 37.86 6.75 -22.56
N PRO A 16 38.70 6.44 -21.53
CA PRO A 16 39.33 5.12 -21.42
C PRO A 16 38.43 4.06 -20.78
N LYS A 17 37.16 4.38 -20.46
CA LYS A 17 36.24 3.49 -19.74
C LYS A 17 35.26 2.85 -20.72
N ASN A 18 35.11 1.54 -20.63
CA ASN A 18 34.03 0.82 -21.27
C ASN A 18 32.71 1.06 -20.52
N VAL A 19 31.61 1.21 -21.26
CA VAL A 19 30.27 1.32 -20.71
C VAL A 19 29.51 0.07 -21.12
N VAL A 20 29.06 -0.68 -20.13
CA VAL A 20 28.32 -1.94 -20.29
C VAL A 20 27.04 -1.86 -19.48
N ALA A 21 25.93 -2.32 -20.07
CA ALA A 21 24.71 -2.54 -19.34
C ALA A 21 24.39 -4.04 -19.29
N ASP A 22 24.01 -4.51 -18.11
CA ASP A 22 23.63 -5.89 -17.90
C ASP A 22 22.32 -5.95 -17.11
N PHE A 23 21.52 -7.00 -17.32
CA PHE A 23 20.23 -7.21 -16.68
C PHE A 23 20.32 -8.32 -15.60
N ASN A 24 21.41 -8.35 -14.86
CA ASN A 24 21.70 -9.32 -13.80
C ASN A 24 21.36 -8.83 -12.38
N GLY A 25 20.79 -7.63 -12.24
CA GLY A 25 20.49 -6.99 -10.94
C GLY A 25 19.42 -7.69 -10.11
N GLY A 26 18.74 -8.72 -10.64
CA GLY A 26 17.67 -9.41 -9.93
C GLY A 26 16.41 -8.57 -9.78
N ARG A 27 15.72 -8.74 -8.64
CA ARG A 27 14.50 -7.97 -8.31
C ARG A 27 14.88 -6.73 -7.52
N LEU A 28 14.59 -5.57 -8.07
CA LEU A 28 14.91 -4.27 -7.48
C LEU A 28 13.63 -3.58 -7.02
N THR A 29 13.75 -2.74 -6.01
CA THR A 29 12.71 -1.82 -5.56
C THR A 29 13.30 -0.44 -5.34
N THR A 30 12.52 0.60 -5.59
CA THR A 30 12.84 1.98 -5.21
C THR A 30 12.24 2.35 -3.84
N ASP A 31 11.38 1.50 -3.28
CA ASP A 31 10.46 1.80 -2.19
C ASP A 31 10.94 1.23 -0.84
N ALA A 32 12.25 1.14 -0.63
CA ALA A 32 12.85 0.59 0.59
C ALA A 32 12.34 1.25 1.90
N GLY A 33 11.86 2.51 1.81
CA GLY A 33 11.19 3.20 2.92
C GLY A 33 9.93 2.49 3.44
N GLY A 34 9.28 1.66 2.60
CA GLY A 34 8.14 0.83 3.00
C GLY A 34 8.45 -0.15 4.13
N LEU A 35 9.72 -0.53 4.32
CA LEU A 35 10.13 -1.38 5.44
C LEU A 35 9.99 -0.66 6.79
N LEU A 36 10.22 0.66 6.83
CA LEU A 36 10.00 1.46 8.03
C LEU A 36 8.51 1.59 8.35
N LEU A 37 7.68 1.78 7.33
CA LEU A 37 6.22 1.81 7.48
C LEU A 37 5.70 0.49 8.05
N ARG A 38 6.18 -0.64 7.52
CA ARG A 38 5.87 -1.96 8.05
C ARG A 38 6.23 -2.10 9.52
N GLU A 39 7.47 -1.75 9.89
CA GLU A 39 7.95 -1.86 11.26
C GLU A 39 7.08 -1.05 12.24
N VAL A 40 6.68 0.16 11.85
CA VAL A 40 5.77 0.99 12.65
C VAL A 40 4.39 0.36 12.72
N ALA A 41 3.81 -0.06 11.58
CA ALA A 41 2.48 -0.66 11.53
C ALA A 41 2.39 -1.95 12.37
N ASP A 42 3.41 -2.80 12.32
CA ASP A 42 3.49 -4.03 13.13
C ASP A 42 3.60 -3.70 14.62
N ARG A 43 4.40 -2.68 14.99
CA ARG A 43 4.57 -2.25 16.39
C ARG A 43 3.29 -1.74 17.02
N ILE A 44 2.47 -0.99 16.28
CA ILE A 44 1.21 -0.43 16.78
C ILE A 44 0.01 -1.35 16.50
N GLY A 45 0.19 -2.47 15.84
CA GLY A 45 -0.89 -3.40 15.49
C GLY A 45 -1.92 -2.82 14.51
N LEU A 46 -1.50 -1.88 13.62
CA LEU A 46 -2.41 -1.13 12.76
C LEU A 46 -3.28 -2.02 11.87
N PHE A 47 -2.66 -2.96 11.16
CA PHE A 47 -3.38 -3.80 10.20
C PHE A 47 -4.28 -4.83 10.87
N ASP A 48 -3.95 -5.29 12.07
CA ASP A 48 -4.82 -6.18 12.85
C ASP A 48 -6.05 -5.42 13.37
N ALA A 49 -5.88 -4.17 13.80
CA ALA A 49 -6.97 -3.31 14.22
C ALA A 49 -7.90 -2.93 13.06
N LEU A 50 -7.36 -2.61 11.89
CA LEU A 50 -8.14 -2.33 10.68
C LEU A 50 -8.87 -3.58 10.19
N ASP A 51 -8.23 -4.75 10.21
CA ASP A 51 -8.85 -6.02 9.84
C ASP A 51 -10.03 -6.36 10.73
N ALA A 52 -9.92 -6.13 12.04
CA ALA A 52 -10.99 -6.32 13.00
C ALA A 52 -12.16 -5.34 12.83
N ALA A 53 -11.88 -4.12 12.36
CA ALA A 53 -12.88 -3.07 12.15
C ALA A 53 -13.69 -3.23 10.86
N ILE A 54 -13.17 -3.96 9.87
CA ILE A 54 -13.79 -4.10 8.55
C ILE A 54 -14.38 -5.50 8.39
N PRO A 55 -15.70 -5.66 8.26
CA PRO A 55 -16.29 -6.98 8.02
C PRO A 55 -15.78 -7.63 6.72
N ASP A 56 -15.39 -8.90 6.79
CA ASP A 56 -15.03 -9.67 5.60
C ASP A 56 -16.12 -10.69 5.26
N PRO A 57 -16.97 -10.42 4.25
CA PRO A 57 -18.05 -11.32 3.86
C PRO A 57 -17.56 -12.53 3.03
N ARG A 58 -16.28 -12.61 2.71
CA ARG A 58 -15.72 -13.67 1.88
C ARG A 58 -15.62 -14.98 2.65
N HIS A 59 -15.86 -16.09 1.95
CA HIS A 59 -15.76 -17.40 2.57
C HIS A 59 -14.30 -17.81 2.79
N PRO A 60 -13.88 -18.17 4.01
CA PRO A 60 -12.46 -18.41 4.35
C PRO A 60 -11.75 -19.45 3.47
N LEU A 61 -12.45 -20.50 3.03
CA LEU A 61 -11.85 -21.56 2.20
C LEU A 61 -11.49 -21.13 0.76
N PHE A 62 -11.96 -19.95 0.32
CA PHE A 62 -11.73 -19.45 -1.04
C PHE A 62 -10.85 -18.20 -1.07
N LEU A 63 -10.19 -17.87 0.03
CA LEU A 63 -9.30 -16.72 0.10
C LEU A 63 -7.91 -17.07 -0.44
N ILE A 64 -7.48 -16.36 -1.48
CA ILE A 64 -6.08 -16.36 -1.94
C ILE A 64 -5.27 -15.36 -1.13
N HIS A 65 -5.90 -14.22 -0.79
CA HIS A 65 -5.34 -13.15 0.01
C HIS A 65 -6.31 -12.86 1.17
N ASP A 66 -5.86 -12.96 2.40
CA ASP A 66 -6.62 -12.54 3.55
C ASP A 66 -6.82 -11.02 3.57
N GLN A 67 -7.77 -10.54 4.36
CA GLN A 67 -8.12 -9.12 4.37
C GLN A 67 -6.99 -8.27 4.93
N ARG A 68 -6.31 -8.74 5.98
CA ARG A 68 -5.15 -8.05 6.55
C ARG A 68 -4.06 -7.79 5.50
N ALA A 69 -3.75 -8.80 4.67
CA ALA A 69 -2.77 -8.65 3.60
C ALA A 69 -3.22 -7.65 2.52
N LEU A 70 -4.53 -7.63 2.17
CA LEU A 70 -5.07 -6.65 1.24
C LEU A 70 -4.96 -5.23 1.78
N LEU A 71 -5.29 -5.03 3.07
CA LEU A 71 -5.16 -3.74 3.75
C LEU A 71 -3.70 -3.30 3.83
N ALA A 72 -2.80 -4.18 4.24
CA ALA A 72 -1.37 -3.89 4.29
C ALA A 72 -0.83 -3.50 2.91
N GLN A 73 -1.20 -4.25 1.86
CA GLN A 73 -0.80 -3.94 0.49
C GLN A 73 -1.28 -2.56 0.05
N ARG A 74 -2.57 -2.25 0.28
CA ARG A 74 -3.18 -1.02 -0.21
C ARG A 74 -2.69 0.21 0.56
N VAL A 75 -2.70 0.15 1.89
CA VAL A 75 -2.27 1.27 2.74
C VAL A 75 -0.79 1.58 2.56
N THR A 76 0.07 0.55 2.49
CA THR A 76 1.50 0.76 2.25
C THR A 76 1.74 1.40 0.89
N ALA A 77 1.03 0.96 -0.17
CA ALA A 77 1.18 1.55 -1.49
C ALA A 77 0.76 3.02 -1.51
N ILE A 78 -0.38 3.38 -0.91
CA ILE A 78 -0.81 4.79 -0.78
C ILE A 78 0.25 5.62 -0.04
N ALA A 79 0.76 5.12 1.08
CA ALA A 79 1.80 5.80 1.85
C ALA A 79 3.13 5.98 1.09
N LEU A 80 3.38 5.16 0.08
CA LEU A 80 4.52 5.27 -0.83
C LEU A 80 4.22 6.15 -2.07
N GLY A 81 3.01 6.71 -2.18
CA GLY A 81 2.60 7.61 -3.27
C GLY A 81 1.91 6.92 -4.45
N TYR A 82 1.53 5.65 -4.30
CA TYR A 82 0.79 4.90 -5.32
C TYR A 82 -0.72 4.90 -5.03
N GLU A 83 -1.37 5.97 -5.39
CA GLU A 83 -2.81 6.16 -5.16
C GLU A 83 -3.66 5.39 -6.16
N ASP A 84 -3.19 5.27 -7.41
CA ASP A 84 -3.92 4.56 -8.45
C ASP A 84 -3.88 3.04 -8.23
N LEU A 85 -5.06 2.41 -8.23
CA LEU A 85 -5.18 0.96 -8.14
C LEU A 85 -4.48 0.23 -9.30
N ASN A 86 -4.38 0.86 -10.48
CA ASN A 86 -3.71 0.27 -11.63
C ASN A 86 -2.22 0.04 -11.41
N ASP A 87 -1.58 0.82 -10.55
CA ASP A 87 -0.17 0.66 -10.19
C ASP A 87 0.11 -0.71 -9.60
N HIS A 88 -0.88 -1.28 -8.92
CA HIS A 88 -0.80 -2.63 -8.37
C HIS A 88 -0.62 -3.74 -9.43
N GLN A 89 -0.81 -3.44 -10.71
CA GLN A 89 -0.44 -4.40 -11.76
C GLN A 89 1.06 -4.68 -11.77
N ALA A 90 1.88 -3.68 -11.51
CA ALA A 90 3.34 -3.80 -11.37
C ALA A 90 3.75 -4.08 -9.91
N LEU A 91 3.20 -3.33 -8.96
CA LEU A 91 3.55 -3.38 -7.54
C LEU A 91 3.29 -4.74 -6.89
N ARG A 92 2.35 -5.54 -7.40
CA ARG A 92 2.08 -6.90 -6.87
C ARG A 92 3.29 -7.84 -6.92
N ALA A 93 4.30 -7.51 -7.71
CA ALA A 93 5.57 -8.23 -7.81
C ALA A 93 6.71 -7.52 -7.07
N ASP A 94 6.47 -6.34 -6.48
CA ASP A 94 7.50 -5.58 -5.78
C ASP A 94 7.91 -6.29 -4.47
N PRO A 95 9.22 -6.47 -4.23
CA PRO A 95 9.72 -7.20 -3.07
C PRO A 95 9.41 -6.50 -1.74
N VAL A 96 9.41 -5.17 -1.69
CA VAL A 96 9.10 -4.43 -0.45
C VAL A 96 7.63 -4.56 -0.10
N LEU A 97 6.74 -4.43 -1.07
CA LEU A 97 5.32 -4.67 -0.84
C LEU A 97 5.03 -6.11 -0.39
N GLN A 98 5.71 -7.09 -0.98
CA GLN A 98 5.59 -8.49 -0.53
C GLN A 98 6.02 -8.66 0.93
N ILE A 99 7.12 -8.02 1.33
CA ILE A 99 7.56 -8.03 2.73
C ILE A 99 6.54 -7.29 3.61
N ALA A 100 6.01 -6.16 3.17
CA ALA A 100 5.03 -5.38 3.92
C ALA A 100 3.77 -6.18 4.28
N VAL A 101 3.35 -7.10 3.42
CA VAL A 101 2.22 -8.00 3.70
C VAL A 101 2.65 -9.31 4.38
N GLY A 102 3.90 -9.44 4.80
CA GLY A 102 4.42 -10.63 5.50
C GLY A 102 4.79 -11.79 4.59
N ARG A 103 5.04 -11.56 3.30
CA ARG A 103 5.45 -12.60 2.34
C ARG A 103 6.93 -12.49 1.99
N ALA A 104 7.60 -13.64 1.86
CA ALA A 104 8.95 -13.68 1.32
C ALA A 104 8.93 -13.35 -0.18
N PRO A 105 9.83 -12.47 -0.66
CA PRO A 105 9.87 -12.08 -2.07
C PRO A 105 10.21 -13.22 -3.04
N ASP A 106 10.81 -14.30 -2.54
CA ASP A 106 11.26 -15.43 -3.34
C ASP A 106 10.13 -16.39 -3.76
N LEU A 107 8.94 -16.22 -3.19
CA LEU A 107 7.79 -17.03 -3.55
C LEU A 107 7.19 -16.52 -4.86
N ASP A 108 6.88 -17.43 -5.78
CA ASP A 108 6.24 -17.14 -7.08
C ASP A 108 4.82 -16.55 -6.96
N LEU A 109 4.34 -16.33 -5.74
CA LEU A 109 3.03 -15.79 -5.45
C LEU A 109 3.06 -14.26 -5.48
N THR A 110 2.43 -13.69 -6.49
CA THR A 110 2.20 -12.23 -6.53
C THR A 110 1.15 -11.81 -5.50
N LEU A 111 1.18 -10.52 -5.11
CA LEU A 111 0.15 -9.91 -4.29
C LEU A 111 -1.18 -9.75 -5.06
N ALA A 112 -2.18 -9.20 -4.38
CA ALA A 112 -3.50 -9.01 -4.96
C ALA A 112 -3.48 -8.11 -6.21
N SER A 113 -4.34 -8.43 -7.16
CA SER A 113 -4.51 -7.66 -8.39
C SER A 113 -5.35 -6.40 -8.16
N PRO A 114 -5.25 -5.38 -9.06
CA PRO A 114 -6.09 -4.18 -9.01
C PRO A 114 -7.59 -4.47 -8.82
N PRO A 115 -8.22 -5.39 -9.57
CA PRO A 115 -9.64 -5.69 -9.35
C PRO A 115 -9.96 -6.28 -7.97
N THR A 116 -9.00 -6.95 -7.32
CA THR A 116 -9.19 -7.48 -5.96
C THR A 116 -9.19 -6.36 -4.93
N LEU A 117 -8.26 -5.41 -5.06
CA LEU A 117 -8.20 -4.23 -4.20
C LEU A 117 -9.39 -3.29 -4.45
N CYS A 118 -9.81 -3.11 -5.69
CA CYS A 118 -11.03 -2.36 -6.02
C CYS A 118 -12.27 -2.95 -5.31
N ARG A 119 -12.40 -4.27 -5.26
CA ARG A 119 -13.48 -4.91 -4.51
C ARG A 119 -13.36 -4.73 -3.00
N LEU A 120 -12.15 -4.63 -2.46
CA LEU A 120 -11.94 -4.29 -1.05
C LEU A 120 -12.48 -2.88 -0.75
N GLU A 121 -12.10 -1.88 -1.53
CA GLU A 121 -12.52 -0.49 -1.34
C GLU A 121 -14.03 -0.30 -1.52
N ASN A 122 -14.60 -0.90 -2.56
CA ASN A 122 -16.02 -0.73 -2.89
C ASN A 122 -17.01 -1.46 -1.95
N ARG A 123 -16.55 -2.34 -1.08
CA ARG A 123 -17.43 -3.02 -0.12
C ARG A 123 -17.59 -2.29 1.21
N VAL A 124 -16.79 -1.24 1.43
CA VAL A 124 -16.80 -0.45 2.65
C VAL A 124 -17.96 0.54 2.62
N ASP A 125 -18.85 0.46 3.59
CA ASP A 125 -19.95 1.39 3.76
C ASP A 125 -19.62 2.51 4.77
N ARG A 126 -20.58 3.41 5.01
CA ARG A 126 -20.39 4.53 5.93
C ARG A 126 -20.12 4.08 7.38
N GLU A 127 -20.77 3.02 7.82
CA GLU A 127 -20.58 2.50 9.18
C GLU A 127 -19.16 1.98 9.36
N THR A 128 -18.68 1.22 8.41
CA THR A 128 -17.29 0.72 8.37
C THR A 128 -16.29 1.88 8.32
N LEU A 129 -16.55 2.95 7.55
CA LEU A 129 -15.69 4.14 7.54
C LEU A 129 -15.57 4.80 8.91
N VAL A 130 -16.67 4.87 9.67
CA VAL A 130 -16.65 5.39 11.05
C VAL A 130 -15.81 4.48 11.96
N GLN A 131 -15.91 3.16 11.78
CA GLN A 131 -15.10 2.21 12.55
C GLN A 131 -13.60 2.34 12.22
N ILE A 132 -13.25 2.50 10.95
CA ILE A 132 -11.87 2.78 10.52
C ILE A 132 -11.34 4.07 11.15
N ALA A 133 -12.13 5.15 11.13
CA ALA A 133 -11.77 6.39 11.80
C ALA A 133 -11.58 6.20 13.32
N GLY A 134 -12.39 5.35 13.95
CA GLY A 134 -12.24 4.96 15.35
C GLY A 134 -10.89 4.29 15.62
N VAL A 135 -10.42 3.40 14.74
CA VAL A 135 -9.10 2.77 14.88
C VAL A 135 -7.99 3.82 14.93
N LEU A 136 -8.05 4.86 14.09
CA LEU A 136 -7.03 5.92 14.10
C LEU A 136 -7.05 6.72 15.39
N ILE A 137 -8.25 7.00 15.93
CA ILE A 137 -8.41 7.66 17.24
C ILE A 137 -7.83 6.79 18.36
N ASP A 138 -8.13 5.49 18.36
CA ASP A 138 -7.62 4.56 19.34
C ASP A 138 -6.09 4.45 19.31
N GLN A 139 -5.49 4.46 18.11
CA GLN A 139 -4.03 4.50 17.92
C GLN A 139 -3.43 5.79 18.50
N PHE A 140 -4.08 6.94 18.26
CA PHE A 140 -3.66 8.21 18.84
C PHE A 140 -3.69 8.18 20.37
N VAL A 141 -4.79 7.70 20.96
CA VAL A 141 -4.93 7.58 22.42
C VAL A 141 -3.87 6.64 22.99
N ALA A 142 -3.67 5.48 22.37
CA ALA A 142 -2.69 4.48 22.82
C ALA A 142 -1.23 4.97 22.72
N ALA A 143 -0.94 5.95 21.88
CA ALA A 143 0.38 6.55 21.76
C ALA A 143 0.76 7.45 22.95
N HIS A 144 -0.20 7.81 23.80
CA HIS A 144 0.02 8.67 24.96
C HIS A 144 -0.10 7.88 26.27
N ALA A 145 0.95 7.89 27.07
CA ALA A 145 0.95 7.24 28.40
C ALA A 145 -0.07 7.89 29.36
N GLU A 146 -0.27 9.20 29.22
CA GLU A 146 -1.25 10.01 29.97
C GLU A 146 -1.95 10.95 29.00
N PRO A 147 -3.21 11.33 29.24
CA PRO A 147 -3.92 12.30 28.41
C PRO A 147 -3.15 13.63 28.34
N PRO A 148 -2.93 14.21 27.14
CA PRO A 148 -2.25 15.50 27.02
C PRO A 148 -3.11 16.61 27.66
N GLU A 149 -2.47 17.55 28.37
CA GLU A 149 -3.17 18.71 28.97
C GLU A 149 -3.83 19.61 27.93
N HIS A 150 -3.23 19.70 26.74
CA HIS A 150 -3.70 20.49 25.62
C HIS A 150 -3.67 19.68 24.35
N LEU A 151 -4.76 19.74 23.59
CA LEU A 151 -4.88 19.16 22.26
C LEU A 151 -5.18 20.28 21.27
N ILE A 152 -4.28 20.47 20.29
CA ILE A 152 -4.49 21.41 19.20
C ILE A 152 -5.12 20.63 18.05
N LEU A 153 -6.35 21.00 17.66
CA LEU A 153 -7.01 20.49 16.48
C LEU A 153 -6.88 21.54 15.37
N ASP A 154 -6.23 21.14 14.30
CA ASP A 154 -6.12 21.92 13.08
C ASP A 154 -7.16 21.44 12.07
N PHE A 155 -7.99 22.35 11.57
CA PHE A 155 -9.04 22.06 10.60
C PHE A 155 -8.74 22.85 9.34
N ASP A 156 -8.41 22.15 8.28
CA ASP A 156 -8.23 22.72 6.96
C ASP A 156 -9.26 22.15 5.98
N ALA A 157 -9.77 23.03 5.10
CA ALA A 157 -10.65 22.61 4.02
C ALA A 157 -9.79 22.15 2.83
N THR A 158 -9.92 20.89 2.47
CA THR A 158 -9.24 20.34 1.31
C THR A 158 -10.20 20.18 0.15
N ASP A 159 -9.82 20.73 -1.00
CA ASP A 159 -10.53 20.51 -2.27
C ASP A 159 -10.04 19.20 -2.89
N ASP A 160 -10.95 18.27 -3.09
CA ASP A 160 -10.70 17.05 -3.84
C ASP A 160 -11.39 17.14 -5.21
N LEU A 161 -10.58 17.20 -6.27
CA LEU A 161 -11.09 17.37 -7.63
C LEU A 161 -11.80 16.09 -8.09
N VAL A 162 -13.07 16.24 -8.37
CA VAL A 162 -13.91 15.16 -8.87
C VAL A 162 -13.80 15.05 -10.38
N HIS A 163 -13.50 13.84 -10.87
CA HIS A 163 -13.50 13.53 -12.29
C HIS A 163 -14.73 12.69 -12.66
N GLY A 164 -15.48 13.12 -13.66
CA GLY A 164 -16.67 12.43 -14.14
C GLY A 164 -17.94 12.70 -13.34
N HIS A 165 -18.83 11.71 -13.24
CA HIS A 165 -20.16 11.82 -12.63
C HIS A 165 -20.20 11.13 -11.25
N GLN A 166 -19.38 11.57 -10.32
CA GLN A 166 -19.46 11.06 -8.94
C GLN A 166 -20.72 11.59 -8.24
N GLU A 167 -21.38 10.71 -7.48
CA GLU A 167 -22.50 11.11 -6.65
C GLU A 167 -22.06 12.06 -5.53
N LYS A 168 -22.95 12.99 -5.15
CA LYS A 168 -22.74 13.95 -4.04
C LYS A 168 -21.54 14.90 -4.23
N HIS A 169 -21.06 15.10 -5.44
CA HIS A 169 -20.13 16.16 -5.72
C HIS A 169 -20.85 17.52 -5.66
N PHE A 170 -20.17 18.53 -5.22
CA PHE A 170 -20.65 19.91 -5.25
C PHE A 170 -19.50 20.85 -5.57
N PHE A 171 -19.84 22.01 -6.11
CA PHE A 171 -18.90 23.07 -6.43
C PHE A 171 -19.04 24.19 -5.41
N HIS A 172 -17.93 24.59 -4.81
CA HIS A 172 -17.87 25.82 -4.03
C HIS A 172 -16.83 26.76 -4.62
N ARG A 173 -17.10 28.04 -4.53
CA ARG A 173 -16.17 29.05 -5.00
C ARG A 173 -15.22 29.40 -3.86
N TYR A 174 -13.96 29.19 -4.06
CA TYR A 174 -12.87 29.85 -3.38
C TYR A 174 -12.14 30.72 -4.37
#